data_f2a63236fa79369434047c0e7c105054
#
_entry.id   f2a63236fa79369434047c0e7c105054
#
_cell.length_a   1.000
_cell.length_b   1.000
_cell.length_c   1.000
_cell.angle_alpha   90.00
_cell.angle_beta   90.00
_cell.angle_gamma   90.00
#
_symmetry.space_group_name_H-M   'P 1'
#
loop_
_entity.id
_entity.type
_entity.pdbx_description
1 polymer ?
#
loop_
_entity_poly.entity_id
_entity_poly.type
_entity_poly.pdbx_seq_one_letter_code
_entity_poly.pdbx_strand_id
1 'polypeptide(L)' 'MARWEQFEVWAQNGARWELIASFNDLEVASTLARNRSNRMRLVHAVYEDSKRVEEDVLAEVGVTRKE' A
#
# COMPACT_ATOMS: atom_id res chain seq x y z
N MET A 1 11.70 -15.03 -17.20
CA MET A 1 11.12 -13.77 -16.77
C MET A 1 10.16 -13.98 -15.63
N ALA A 2 10.39 -13.31 -14.54
CA ALA A 2 9.56 -13.44 -13.36
C ALA A 2 8.67 -12.23 -13.23
N ARG A 3 7.38 -12.44 -13.16
CA ARG A 3 6.42 -11.37 -12.94
C ARG A 3 5.57 -11.75 -11.74
N TRP A 4 5.45 -10.81 -10.79
CA TRP A 4 4.69 -11.09 -9.58
C TRP A 4 4.07 -9.80 -9.06
N GLU A 5 3.07 -9.96 -8.23
CA GLU A 5 2.28 -8.85 -7.70
C GLU A 5 2.35 -8.83 -6.20
N GLN A 6 2.27 -7.63 -5.66
CA GLN A 6 2.19 -7.44 -4.22
C GLN A 6 1.17 -6.36 -3.91
N PHE A 7 0.62 -6.45 -2.70
CA PHE A 7 -0.23 -5.41 -2.17
C PHE A 7 0.56 -4.75 -1.06
N GLU A 8 0.86 -3.47 -1.23
CA GLU A 8 1.72 -2.73 -0.32
C GLU A 8 0.88 -1.81 0.54
N VAL A 9 1.25 -1.72 1.80
CA VAL A 9 0.59 -0.81 2.73
C VAL A 9 1.58 0.27 3.08
N TRP A 10 1.23 1.50 2.79
CA TRP A 10 2.05 2.67 3.06
C TRP A 10 1.38 3.53 4.09
N ALA A 11 2.15 4.13 4.99
CA ALA A 11 1.65 5.02 6.01
C ALA A 11 2.25 6.39 5.83
N GLN A 12 1.45 7.41 6.05
CA GLN A 12 1.95 8.78 6.02
C GLN A 12 2.54 9.13 7.38
N ASN A 13 3.76 9.61 7.33
CA ASN A 13 4.48 10.03 8.52
C ASN A 13 5.01 11.42 8.26
N GLY A 14 4.27 12.43 8.74
CA GLY A 14 4.59 13.80 8.42
C GLY A 14 4.36 14.06 6.94
N ALA A 15 5.38 14.52 6.25
CA ALA A 15 5.28 14.84 4.84
C ALA A 15 5.69 13.65 3.95
N ARG A 16 5.95 12.50 4.54
CA ARG A 16 6.50 11.37 3.81
C ARG A 16 5.59 10.16 3.87
N TRP A 17 5.65 9.35 2.83
CA TRP A 17 4.99 8.05 2.81
C TRP A 17 6.04 6.98 3.01
N GLU A 18 5.75 6.07 3.92
CA GLU A 18 6.68 4.99 4.25
C GLU A 18 6.02 3.65 4.03
N LEU A 19 6.75 2.74 3.42
CA LEU A 19 6.26 1.38 3.22
C LEU A 19 6.28 0.65 4.56
N ILE A 20 5.12 0.19 4.98
CA ILE A 20 4.98 -0.54 6.25
C ILE A 20 5.14 -2.04 6.03
N ALA A 21 4.48 -2.56 5.01
CA ALA A 21 4.49 -3.99 4.76
C ALA A 21 3.99 -4.27 3.36
N SER A 22 4.32 -5.45 2.86
CA SER A 22 3.78 -5.89 1.60
C SER A 22 3.28 -7.33 1.76
N PHE A 23 2.22 -7.66 1.02
CA PHE A 23 1.55 -8.94 1.14
C PHE A 23 1.18 -9.45 -0.24
N ASN A 24 0.99 -10.76 -0.32
CA ASN A 24 0.46 -11.36 -1.54
C ASN A 24 -1.06 -11.38 -1.56
N ASP A 25 -1.67 -11.03 -0.45
CA ASP A 25 -3.12 -11.16 -0.26
C ASP A 25 -3.71 -9.78 -0.01
N LEU A 26 -4.62 -9.38 -0.87
CA LEU A 26 -5.28 -8.08 -0.75
C LEU A 26 -6.03 -7.95 0.56
N GLU A 27 -6.68 -9.02 1.00
CA GLU A 27 -7.48 -8.97 2.21
C GLU A 27 -6.61 -8.70 3.44
N VAL A 28 -5.45 -9.33 3.51
CA VAL A 28 -4.53 -9.11 4.62
C VAL A 28 -4.02 -7.67 4.60
N ALA A 29 -3.63 -7.19 3.44
CA ALA A 29 -3.14 -5.82 3.31
C ALA A 29 -4.21 -4.82 3.68
N SER A 30 -5.43 -5.06 3.22
CA SER A 30 -6.56 -4.18 3.50
C SER A 30 -6.86 -4.12 5.00
N THR A 31 -6.79 -5.28 5.66
CA THR A 31 -7.05 -5.34 7.09
C THR A 31 -6.02 -4.54 7.87
N LEU A 32 -4.75 -4.68 7.49
CA LEU A 32 -3.71 -3.91 8.15
C LEU A 32 -3.93 -2.41 7.95
N ALA A 33 -4.27 -2.01 6.73
CA ALA A 33 -4.48 -0.59 6.44
C ALA A 33 -5.60 -0.01 7.29
N ARG A 34 -6.68 -0.79 7.49
CA ARG A 34 -7.84 -0.29 8.22
C ARG A 34 -7.65 -0.27 9.73
N ASN A 35 -6.67 -1.04 10.23
CA ASN A 35 -6.49 -1.16 11.67
C ASN A 35 -5.52 -0.14 12.25
N ARG A 36 -5.00 0.75 11.43
CA ARG A 36 -4.07 1.75 11.92
C ARG A 36 -4.74 3.11 11.98
N SER A 37 -4.25 3.93 12.88
CA SER A 37 -4.83 5.26 13.07
C SER A 37 -4.21 6.30 12.13
N ASN A 38 -3.10 5.96 11.51
CA ASN A 38 -2.45 6.87 10.58
C ASN A 38 -3.16 6.84 9.24
N ARG A 39 -2.90 7.85 8.44
CA ARG A 39 -3.38 7.84 7.07
C ARG A 39 -2.60 6.78 6.31
N MET A 40 -3.33 5.86 5.69
CA MET A 40 -2.73 4.72 5.03
C MET A 40 -3.12 4.69 3.56
N ARG A 41 -2.25 4.09 2.78
CA ARG A 41 -2.50 3.91 1.35
C ARG A 41 -2.25 2.47 0.99
N LEU A 42 -3.22 1.88 0.28
CA LEU A 42 -3.12 0.51 -0.20
C LEU A 42 -2.77 0.56 -1.68
N VAL A 43 -1.66 -0.06 -2.04
CA VAL A 43 -1.12 0.02 -3.38
C VAL A 43 -0.95 -1.38 -3.96
N HIS A 44 -1.40 -1.56 -5.19
CA HIS A 44 -1.14 -2.78 -5.95
C HIS A 44 0.09 -2.53 -6.80
N ALA A 45 1.14 -3.30 -6.57
CA ALA A 45 2.39 -3.14 -7.29
C ALA A 45 2.69 -4.40 -8.08
N VAL A 46 3.19 -4.21 -9.28
CA VAL A 46 3.60 -5.32 -10.14
C VAL A 46 5.09 -5.20 -10.39
N TYR A 47 5.77 -6.31 -10.24
CA TYR A 47 7.22 -6.38 -10.45
C TYR A 47 7.53 -7.35 -11.58
N GLU A 48 8.55 -7.03 -12.31
CA GLU A 48 9.02 -7.89 -13.39
C GLU A 48 10.54 -7.84 -13.38
N ASP A 49 11.15 -9.01 -13.24
CA ASP A 49 12.61 -9.13 -13.21
C ASP A 49 13.23 -8.20 -12.16
N SER A 50 12.62 -8.16 -10.98
CA SER A 50 13.09 -7.37 -9.84
C SER A 50 12.90 -5.87 -10.02
N LYS A 51 12.13 -5.46 -11.00
CA LYS A 51 11.83 -4.05 -11.23
C LYS A 51 10.34 -3.79 -11.05
N ARG A 52 10.03 -2.68 -10.41
CA ARG A 52 8.65 -2.26 -10.25
C ARG A 52 8.19 -1.65 -11.57
N VAL A 53 7.24 -2.31 -12.22
CA VAL A 53 6.80 -1.90 -13.55
C VAL A 53 5.43 -1.25 -13.55
N GLU A 54 4.62 -1.52 -12.53
CA GLU A 54 3.30 -0.90 -12.42
C GLU A 54 2.97 -0.68 -10.95
N GLU A 55 2.20 0.38 -10.71
CA GLU A 55 1.65 0.58 -9.37
C GLU A 55 0.32 1.30 -9.50
N ASP A 56 -0.65 0.87 -8.70
CA ASP A 56 -1.96 1.48 -8.65
C ASP A 56 -2.36 1.69 -7.21
N VAL A 57 -2.79 2.90 -6.89
CA VAL A 57 -3.31 3.16 -5.56
C VAL A 57 -4.76 2.68 -5.55
N LEU A 58 -5.02 1.64 -4.77
CA LEU A 58 -6.34 1.05 -4.71
C LEU A 58 -7.25 1.78 -3.74
N ALA A 59 -6.70 2.29 -2.66
CA ALA A 59 -7.50 2.96 -1.64
C ALA A 59 -6.61 3.77 -0.72
N GLU A 60 -7.19 4.82 -0.15
CA GLU A 60 -6.56 5.54 0.95
C GLU A 60 -7.52 5.49 2.11
N VAL A 61 -7.04 5.14 3.28
CA VAL A 61 -7.87 5.04 4.47
C VAL A 61 -7.23 5.83 5.59
N GLY A 62 -8.03 6.19 6.58
CA GLY A 62 -7.53 6.92 7.72
C GLY A 62 -8.24 8.25 7.86
N VAL A 63 -7.75 9.08 8.78
CA VAL A 63 -8.36 10.36 9.10
C VAL A 63 -8.08 11.35 8.00
N THR A 64 -9.16 11.90 7.47
CA THR A 64 -9.02 13.00 6.57
C THR A 64 -9.59 14.21 7.23
N ARG A 65 -9.66 15.07 7.28
CA ARG A 65 -10.27 15.99 7.61
C ARG A 65 -10.66 16.95 7.14
N LYS A 66 -11.20 17.25 6.70
CA LYS A 66 -11.70 17.99 6.28
C LYS A 66 -12.11 18.73 6.44
N GLU A 67 -12.26 18.97 6.47
CA GLU A 67 -12.76 19.48 6.50
C GLU A 67 -12.96 20.02 6.64
#